data_89e485586717d1e47e08f48e91786041
#
_entry.id   89e485586717d1e47e08f48e91786041
#
_cell.length_a   1.000
_cell.length_b   1.000
_cell.length_c   1.000
_cell.angle_alpha   90.00
_cell.angle_beta   90.00
_cell.angle_gamma   90.00
#
_symmetry.space_group_name_H-M   'P 1'
#
loop_
_entity.id
_entity.type
_entity.pdbx_description
1 polymer ?
#
loop_
_entity_poly.entity_id
_entity_poly.type
_entity_poly.pdbx_seq_one_letter_code
_entity_poly.pdbx_strand_id
1 'polypeptide(L)'
;MPGNAFRPVIGITCYVEAASRGDWTDVPSALLPQDYVTKVERAGGIALLIPPRVDADDGLAREVLSRLDGVILAGGADVEPSRYAAQPHPSVQPGRPDRDALELALARVSAGQDSAVLGICRGMQVMAVAAGGQLEQHVPDRVGHSEHSPAPGVYGTHPVATVDGTRVAGIVGGELDVPTYHHQSVLTHPGYVPAAWAPDGTLEAMEDPNARFRIAVQWHPEAGRDPRLFEALVAHCRARQATV
;
A
#
# COMPACT_ATOMS: atom_id res chain seq x y z
N MET A 1 -17.63 -33.46 -6.11
CA MET A 1 -16.98 -32.42 -5.30
C MET A 1 -16.61 -31.32 -6.24
N PRO A 2 -17.11 -30.06 -6.11
CA PRO A 2 -16.56 -28.96 -6.89
C PRO A 2 -15.10 -28.84 -6.49
N GLY A 3 -14.18 -28.90 -7.47
CA GLY A 3 -12.76 -28.82 -7.25
C GLY A 3 -12.43 -27.60 -6.40
N ASN A 4 -11.57 -27.78 -5.39
CA ASN A 4 -11.12 -26.71 -4.52
C ASN A 4 -10.37 -25.69 -5.39
N ALA A 5 -11.06 -24.61 -5.80
CA ALA A 5 -10.46 -23.57 -6.65
C ALA A 5 -9.24 -23.01 -5.92
N PHE A 6 -8.11 -22.90 -6.60
CA PHE A 6 -6.88 -22.32 -6.06
C PHE A 6 -7.15 -20.94 -5.43
N ARG A 7 -6.72 -20.77 -4.20
CA ARG A 7 -6.83 -19.53 -3.43
C ARG A 7 -5.44 -18.91 -3.28
N PRO A 8 -5.16 -17.78 -3.93
CA PRO A 8 -3.86 -17.13 -3.83
C PRO A 8 -3.54 -16.71 -2.40
N VAL A 9 -2.27 -16.86 -2.01
CA VAL A 9 -1.74 -16.40 -0.71
C VAL A 9 -1.23 -14.98 -0.87
N ILE A 10 -1.89 -14.04 -0.19
CA ILE A 10 -1.56 -12.61 -0.22
C ILE A 10 -0.91 -12.22 1.10
N GLY A 11 0.37 -11.85 1.05
CA GLY A 11 1.07 -11.29 2.20
C GLY A 11 0.65 -9.83 2.39
N ILE A 12 0.43 -9.41 3.64
CA ILE A 12 0.08 -8.03 3.98
C ILE A 12 1.06 -7.56 5.04
N THR A 13 1.83 -6.49 4.78
CA THR A 13 2.71 -5.91 5.79
C THR A 13 1.89 -5.36 6.94
N CYS A 14 2.39 -5.50 8.16
CA CYS A 14 1.65 -5.11 9.36
C CYS A 14 2.49 -4.26 10.31
N TYR A 15 1.92 -3.90 11.45
CA TYR A 15 2.56 -3.11 12.50
C TYR A 15 3.06 -4.00 13.62
N VAL A 16 4.02 -3.51 14.41
CA VAL A 16 4.28 -3.99 15.77
C VAL A 16 3.99 -2.85 16.72
N GLU A 17 2.89 -2.95 17.44
CA GLU A 17 2.40 -1.93 18.37
C GLU A 17 2.10 -2.56 19.73
N ALA A 18 2.08 -1.73 20.78
CA ALA A 18 1.62 -2.15 22.08
C ALA A 18 0.12 -2.47 22.03
N ALA A 19 -0.24 -3.68 22.39
CA ALA A 19 -1.63 -4.14 22.41
C ALA A 19 -1.99 -4.72 23.77
N SER A 20 -3.27 -4.58 24.16
CA SER A 20 -3.80 -5.13 25.41
C SER A 20 -4.87 -6.19 25.11
N ARG A 21 -4.80 -7.32 25.85
CA ARG A 21 -5.74 -8.43 25.71
C ARG A 21 -5.93 -9.15 27.04
N GLY A 22 -7.13 -9.12 27.60
CA GLY A 22 -7.39 -9.64 28.94
C GLY A 22 -6.50 -8.96 29.99
N ASP A 23 -5.77 -9.74 30.76
CA ASP A 23 -4.85 -9.25 31.79
C ASP A 23 -3.47 -8.79 31.24
N TRP A 24 -3.22 -8.98 29.95
CA TRP A 24 -1.97 -8.58 29.29
C TRP A 24 -2.11 -7.17 28.73
N THR A 25 -1.29 -6.24 29.22
CA THR A 25 -1.27 -4.82 28.81
C THR A 25 0.06 -4.45 28.15
N ASP A 26 0.00 -3.60 27.14
CA ASP A 26 1.16 -3.02 26.44
C ASP A 26 2.16 -4.05 25.89
N VAL A 27 1.64 -5.20 25.46
CA VAL A 27 2.47 -6.27 24.86
C VAL A 27 2.77 -5.93 23.40
N PRO A 28 4.05 -5.86 22.98
CA PRO A 28 4.38 -5.71 21.56
C PRO A 28 3.74 -6.84 20.74
N SER A 29 2.87 -6.47 19.82
CA SER A 29 2.05 -7.42 19.04
C SER A 29 2.05 -7.06 17.57
N ALA A 30 2.19 -8.05 16.71
CA ALA A 30 1.95 -7.88 15.28
C ALA A 30 0.45 -7.73 15.03
N LEU A 31 0.03 -6.58 14.49
CA LEU A 31 -1.38 -6.29 14.27
C LEU A 31 -1.60 -5.48 12.98
N LEU A 32 -2.80 -5.60 12.46
CA LEU A 32 -3.25 -4.93 11.25
C LEU A 32 -4.77 -4.71 11.37
N PRO A 33 -5.33 -3.59 10.86
CA PRO A 33 -6.78 -3.45 10.77
C PRO A 33 -7.41 -4.63 10.04
N GLN A 34 -8.45 -5.21 10.66
CA GLN A 34 -9.12 -6.42 10.14
C GLN A 34 -9.67 -6.24 8.72
N ASP A 35 -9.94 -5.00 8.32
CA ASP A 35 -10.48 -4.68 7.01
C ASP A 35 -9.58 -5.14 5.86
N TYR A 36 -8.25 -5.04 5.98
CA TYR A 36 -7.32 -5.58 4.99
C TYR A 36 -7.51 -7.09 4.79
N VAL A 37 -7.55 -7.83 5.90
CA VAL A 37 -7.75 -9.29 5.89
C VAL A 37 -9.09 -9.63 5.27
N THR A 38 -10.15 -8.96 5.73
CA THR A 38 -11.53 -9.19 5.25
C THR A 38 -11.65 -8.94 3.75
N LYS A 39 -11.02 -7.89 3.21
CA LYS A 39 -11.04 -7.59 1.76
C LYS A 39 -10.36 -8.67 0.95
N VAL A 40 -9.17 -9.13 1.36
CA VAL A 40 -8.46 -10.23 0.68
C VAL A 40 -9.29 -11.51 0.70
N GLU A 41 -9.85 -11.88 1.85
CA GLU A 41 -10.64 -13.10 1.99
C GLU A 41 -11.94 -13.07 1.17
N ARG A 42 -12.64 -11.91 1.15
CA ARG A 42 -13.84 -11.71 0.33
C ARG A 42 -13.54 -11.77 -1.17
N ALA A 43 -12.36 -11.32 -1.58
CA ALA A 43 -11.88 -11.48 -2.97
C ALA A 43 -11.50 -12.94 -3.30
N GLY A 44 -11.50 -13.84 -2.30
CA GLY A 44 -11.18 -15.26 -2.47
C GLY A 44 -9.70 -15.61 -2.34
N GLY A 45 -8.90 -14.74 -1.75
CA GLY A 45 -7.50 -14.99 -1.34
C GLY A 45 -7.39 -15.64 0.03
N ILE A 46 -6.15 -15.86 0.46
CA ILE A 46 -5.74 -16.21 1.82
C ILE A 46 -4.84 -15.08 2.30
N ALA A 47 -5.20 -14.39 3.38
CA ALA A 47 -4.40 -13.31 3.94
C ALA A 47 -3.36 -13.85 4.93
N LEU A 48 -2.11 -13.43 4.79
CA LEU A 48 -1.03 -13.68 5.75
C LEU A 48 -0.40 -12.36 6.17
N LEU A 49 -0.19 -12.14 7.47
CA LEU A 49 0.51 -10.97 7.97
C LEU A 49 2.02 -11.15 7.84
N ILE A 50 2.71 -10.08 7.42
CA ILE A 50 4.18 -10.02 7.34
C ILE A 50 4.65 -9.02 8.41
N PRO A 51 5.10 -9.50 9.59
CA PRO A 51 5.59 -8.62 10.64
C PRO A 51 6.88 -7.88 10.22
N PRO A 52 7.04 -6.60 10.60
CA PRO A 52 8.23 -5.82 10.27
C PRO A 52 9.47 -6.31 11.02
N ARG A 53 10.66 -6.04 10.44
CA ARG A 53 11.96 -6.40 11.01
C ARG A 53 12.99 -5.34 10.66
N VAL A 54 13.77 -4.91 11.66
CA VAL A 54 14.84 -3.90 11.47
C VAL A 54 16.04 -4.42 10.66
N ASP A 55 16.25 -5.74 10.67
CA ASP A 55 17.34 -6.43 9.97
C ASP A 55 16.92 -6.97 8.60
N ALA A 56 15.77 -6.55 8.10
CA ALA A 56 15.28 -6.99 6.79
C ALA A 56 16.17 -6.44 5.66
N ASP A 57 16.52 -7.33 4.75
CA ASP A 57 17.27 -7.04 3.54
C ASP A 57 16.59 -7.63 2.29
N ASP A 58 17.20 -7.44 1.13
CA ASP A 58 16.69 -7.99 -0.12
C ASP A 58 16.72 -9.53 -0.17
N GLY A 59 17.58 -10.19 0.63
CA GLY A 59 17.62 -11.64 0.79
C GLY A 59 16.35 -12.14 1.47
N LEU A 60 16.03 -11.57 2.64
CA LEU A 60 14.79 -11.88 3.35
C LEU A 60 13.56 -11.56 2.50
N ALA A 61 13.56 -10.42 1.80
CA ALA A 61 12.43 -10.05 0.93
C ALA A 61 12.20 -11.10 -0.17
N ARG A 62 13.27 -11.63 -0.82
CA ARG A 62 13.14 -12.74 -1.80
C ARG A 62 12.55 -13.99 -1.16
N GLU A 63 13.02 -14.36 0.03
CA GLU A 63 12.52 -15.52 0.76
C GLU A 63 11.02 -15.38 1.09
N VAL A 64 10.58 -14.22 1.53
CA VAL A 64 9.17 -13.94 1.82
C VAL A 64 8.34 -14.00 0.53
N LEU A 65 8.75 -13.24 -0.51
CA LEU A 65 8.02 -13.17 -1.77
C LEU A 65 7.93 -14.53 -2.48
N SER A 66 8.91 -15.41 -2.32
CA SER A 66 8.88 -16.77 -2.90
C SER A 66 7.76 -17.66 -2.36
N ARG A 67 7.14 -17.29 -1.25
CA ARG A 67 6.05 -18.02 -0.58
C ARG A 67 4.68 -17.40 -0.79
N LEU A 68 4.61 -16.30 -1.53
CA LEU A 68 3.41 -15.51 -1.73
C LEU A 68 3.05 -15.43 -3.20
N ASP A 69 1.77 -15.40 -3.49
CA ASP A 69 1.27 -15.14 -4.84
C ASP A 69 1.17 -13.63 -5.13
N GLY A 70 0.99 -12.82 -4.10
CA GLY A 70 0.97 -11.36 -4.17
C GLY A 70 1.24 -10.72 -2.82
N VAL A 71 1.52 -9.42 -2.81
CA VAL A 71 1.80 -8.66 -1.59
C VAL A 71 1.04 -7.34 -1.56
N ILE A 72 0.54 -6.98 -0.38
CA ILE A 72 -0.01 -5.67 -0.06
C ILE A 72 0.96 -4.96 0.88
N LEU A 73 1.45 -3.79 0.47
CA LEU A 73 2.15 -2.86 1.35
C LEU A 73 1.10 -1.97 1.99
N ALA A 74 0.88 -2.15 3.30
CA ALA A 74 -0.20 -1.49 4.02
C ALA A 74 0.10 -0.03 4.37
N GLY A 75 -0.95 0.74 4.64
CA GLY A 75 -0.87 2.10 5.18
C GLY A 75 -0.13 2.18 6.52
N GLY A 76 0.01 3.37 7.10
CA GLY A 76 0.63 3.56 8.43
C GLY A 76 1.47 4.83 8.54
N ALA A 77 2.38 4.87 9.52
CA ALA A 77 3.25 6.00 9.83
C ALA A 77 4.17 6.39 8.65
N ASP A 78 4.69 7.60 8.69
CA ASP A 78 5.51 8.18 7.63
C ASP A 78 6.77 7.35 7.34
N VAL A 79 7.21 7.38 6.08
CA VAL A 79 8.52 6.86 5.68
C VAL A 79 9.59 7.81 6.17
N GLU A 80 10.63 7.28 6.82
CA GLU A 80 11.73 8.09 7.34
C GLU A 80 12.38 8.96 6.24
N PRO A 81 12.44 10.30 6.38
CA PRO A 81 12.95 11.20 5.34
C PRO A 81 14.38 10.90 4.87
N SER A 82 15.21 10.34 5.74
CA SER A 82 16.56 9.90 5.36
C SER A 82 16.58 8.80 4.27
N ARG A 83 15.47 8.06 4.11
CA ARG A 83 15.33 7.01 3.09
C ARG A 83 15.22 7.56 1.67
N TYR A 84 14.82 8.82 1.54
CA TYR A 84 14.75 9.53 0.26
C TYR A 84 15.58 10.84 0.26
N ALA A 85 16.65 10.87 1.09
CA ALA A 85 17.65 11.95 1.18
C ALA A 85 17.04 13.35 1.44
N ALA A 86 15.94 13.42 2.19
CA ALA A 86 15.29 14.67 2.58
C ALA A 86 15.57 15.03 4.05
N GLN A 87 15.49 16.33 4.37
CA GLN A 87 15.41 16.80 5.75
C GLN A 87 13.98 16.62 6.26
N PRO A 88 13.77 16.24 7.52
CA PRO A 88 12.43 16.04 8.05
C PRO A 88 11.67 17.36 8.16
N HIS A 89 10.44 17.41 7.66
CA HIS A 89 9.49 18.47 7.93
C HIS A 89 8.98 18.39 9.37
N PRO A 90 8.64 19.50 10.06
CA PRO A 90 8.14 19.46 11.45
C PRO A 90 6.89 18.59 11.68
N SER A 91 6.07 18.36 10.65
CA SER A 91 4.87 17.53 10.72
C SER A 91 5.13 16.02 10.50
N VAL A 92 6.37 15.61 10.20
CA VAL A 92 6.71 14.20 9.99
C VAL A 92 6.58 13.44 11.30
N GLN A 93 5.86 12.32 11.25
CA GLN A 93 5.70 11.41 12.39
C GLN A 93 7.01 10.65 12.68
N PRO A 94 7.21 10.17 13.91
CA PRO A 94 8.35 9.32 14.23
C PRO A 94 8.45 8.12 13.27
N GLY A 95 9.63 7.96 12.65
CA GLY A 95 9.89 6.89 11.70
C GLY A 95 9.75 5.49 12.32
N ARG A 96 9.51 4.52 11.47
CA ARG A 96 9.41 3.10 11.84
C ARG A 96 10.50 2.31 11.09
N PRO A 97 11.76 2.30 11.61
CA PRO A 97 12.90 1.68 10.94
C PRO A 97 12.68 0.20 10.60
N ASP A 98 11.91 -0.51 11.42
CA ASP A 98 11.53 -1.91 11.21
C ASP A 98 10.65 -2.08 9.97
N ARG A 99 9.66 -1.21 9.79
CA ARG A 99 8.78 -1.20 8.62
C ARG A 99 9.53 -0.73 7.38
N ASP A 100 10.30 0.35 7.50
CA ASP A 100 11.08 0.88 6.38
C ASP A 100 12.04 -0.15 5.83
N ALA A 101 12.78 -0.87 6.68
CA ALA A 101 13.73 -1.88 6.24
C ALA A 101 13.04 -2.97 5.42
N LEU A 102 11.97 -3.57 5.96
CA LEU A 102 11.27 -4.66 5.31
C LEU A 102 10.51 -4.20 4.05
N GLU A 103 9.74 -3.13 4.15
CA GLU A 103 8.84 -2.74 3.06
C GLU A 103 9.59 -2.15 1.86
N LEU A 104 10.69 -1.40 2.09
CA LEU A 104 11.56 -0.95 1.01
C LEU A 104 12.25 -2.13 0.32
N ALA A 105 12.69 -3.15 1.06
CA ALA A 105 13.25 -4.36 0.48
C ALA A 105 12.20 -5.15 -0.33
N LEU A 106 10.98 -5.33 0.20
CA LEU A 106 9.89 -5.96 -0.52
C LEU A 106 9.54 -5.21 -1.81
N ALA A 107 9.47 -3.87 -1.76
CA ALA A 107 9.17 -3.05 -2.93
C ALA A 107 10.24 -3.17 -4.01
N ARG A 108 11.54 -3.10 -3.65
CA ARG A 108 12.66 -3.28 -4.61
C ARG A 108 12.68 -4.66 -5.23
N VAL A 109 12.62 -5.69 -4.39
CA VAL A 109 12.73 -7.08 -4.87
C VAL A 109 11.54 -7.48 -5.72
N SER A 110 10.32 -7.10 -5.30
CA SER A 110 9.12 -7.38 -6.07
C SER A 110 9.15 -6.71 -7.45
N ALA A 111 9.80 -5.53 -7.58
CA ALA A 111 9.99 -4.85 -8.86
C ALA A 111 10.82 -5.70 -9.84
N GLY A 112 11.93 -6.27 -9.36
CA GLY A 112 12.82 -7.10 -10.18
C GLY A 112 12.25 -8.48 -10.54
N GLN A 113 11.22 -8.95 -9.81
CA GLN A 113 10.64 -10.31 -10.01
C GLN A 113 9.25 -10.29 -10.67
N ASP A 114 8.74 -9.10 -11.05
CA ASP A 114 7.36 -8.92 -11.55
C ASP A 114 6.31 -9.59 -10.63
N SER A 115 6.50 -9.45 -9.31
CA SER A 115 5.53 -9.90 -8.33
C SER A 115 4.30 -8.98 -8.32
N ALA A 116 3.12 -9.55 -8.06
CA ALA A 116 1.90 -8.76 -7.92
C ALA A 116 1.94 -7.93 -6.63
N VAL A 117 1.81 -6.60 -6.75
CA VAL A 117 1.90 -5.65 -5.63
C VAL A 117 0.75 -4.67 -5.66
N LEU A 118 0.11 -4.47 -4.50
CA LEU A 118 -0.79 -3.37 -4.22
C LEU A 118 -0.22 -2.53 -3.07
N GLY A 119 0.18 -1.27 -3.35
CA GLY A 119 0.56 -0.30 -2.33
C GLY A 119 -0.66 0.51 -1.88
N ILE A 120 -0.85 0.67 -0.57
CA ILE A 120 -1.97 1.43 0.01
C ILE A 120 -1.41 2.51 0.93
N CYS A 121 -1.75 3.79 0.66
CA CYS A 121 -1.34 4.97 1.42
C CYS A 121 0.18 5.01 1.61
N ARG A 122 0.71 4.75 2.80
CA ARG A 122 2.14 4.58 3.02
C ARG A 122 2.79 3.58 2.04
N GLY A 123 2.10 2.49 1.68
CA GLY A 123 2.61 1.52 0.71
C GLY A 123 2.89 2.13 -0.66
N MET A 124 2.09 3.08 -1.14
CA MET A 124 2.38 3.85 -2.35
C MET A 124 3.67 4.66 -2.20
N GLN A 125 3.83 5.34 -1.07
CA GLN A 125 5.01 6.13 -0.76
C GLN A 125 6.29 5.27 -0.70
N VAL A 126 6.22 4.11 -0.05
CA VAL A 126 7.31 3.12 -0.02
C VAL A 126 7.69 2.67 -1.42
N MET A 127 6.73 2.39 -2.29
CA MET A 127 7.01 1.99 -3.67
C MET A 127 7.71 3.10 -4.46
N ALA A 128 7.29 4.36 -4.30
CA ALA A 128 7.94 5.50 -4.92
C ALA A 128 9.38 5.68 -4.41
N VAL A 129 9.58 5.67 -3.08
CA VAL A 129 10.90 5.81 -2.45
C VAL A 129 11.84 4.67 -2.83
N ALA A 130 11.36 3.43 -2.86
CA ALA A 130 12.14 2.26 -3.29
C ALA A 130 12.63 2.37 -4.75
N ALA A 131 11.92 3.10 -5.58
CA ALA A 131 12.29 3.41 -6.97
C ALA A 131 13.18 4.66 -7.11
N GLY A 132 13.57 5.31 -6.01
CA GLY A 132 14.36 6.54 -6.01
C GLY A 132 13.53 7.83 -6.10
N GLY A 133 12.24 7.74 -5.81
CA GLY A 133 11.32 8.87 -5.76
C GLY A 133 11.42 9.69 -4.48
N GLN A 134 10.68 10.79 -4.45
CA GLN A 134 10.61 11.77 -3.36
C GLN A 134 9.18 11.90 -2.85
N LEU A 135 9.02 12.29 -1.60
CA LEU A 135 7.73 12.56 -0.98
C LEU A 135 7.55 14.05 -0.69
N GLU A 136 6.34 14.53 -0.87
CA GLU A 136 5.83 15.76 -0.27
C GLU A 136 5.45 15.44 1.17
N GLN A 137 6.19 15.99 2.13
CA GLN A 137 6.07 15.60 3.54
C GLN A 137 4.88 16.20 4.26
N HIS A 138 4.25 17.25 3.68
CA HIS A 138 3.07 17.89 4.25
C HIS A 138 2.22 18.57 3.17
N VAL A 139 1.30 17.83 2.58
CA VAL A 139 0.38 18.30 1.53
C VAL A 139 -0.38 19.58 1.91
N PRO A 140 -0.84 19.78 3.18
CA PRO A 140 -1.52 21.00 3.58
C PRO A 140 -0.76 22.30 3.32
N ASP A 141 0.59 22.28 3.33
CA ASP A 141 1.40 23.48 3.04
C ASP A 141 1.24 23.93 1.58
N ARG A 142 1.02 22.99 0.66
CA ARG A 142 0.82 23.28 -0.77
C ARG A 142 -0.63 23.63 -1.08
N VAL A 143 -1.58 22.84 -0.56
CA VAL A 143 -2.98 22.95 -0.96
C VAL A 143 -3.79 23.93 -0.09
N GLY A 144 -3.29 24.28 1.11
CA GLY A 144 -3.94 25.22 2.02
C GLY A 144 -5.14 24.67 2.79
N HIS A 145 -5.36 23.35 2.78
CA HIS A 145 -6.42 22.66 3.53
C HIS A 145 -5.99 21.28 4.02
N SER A 146 -6.80 20.65 4.89
CA SER A 146 -6.52 19.34 5.47
C SER A 146 -7.56 18.28 5.07
N GLU A 147 -8.16 18.39 3.89
CA GLU A 147 -9.21 17.45 3.45
C GLU A 147 -8.72 16.02 3.29
N HIS A 148 -7.42 15.81 2.99
CA HIS A 148 -6.81 14.49 2.92
C HIS A 148 -6.65 13.81 4.30
N SER A 149 -6.70 14.59 5.40
CA SER A 149 -6.61 14.09 6.79
C SER A 149 -7.39 15.03 7.72
N PRO A 150 -8.73 14.96 7.71
CA PRO A 150 -9.59 15.98 8.34
C PRO A 150 -9.50 16.01 9.85
N ALA A 151 -9.29 14.89 10.51
CA ALA A 151 -9.13 14.79 11.96
C ALA A 151 -8.41 13.50 12.35
N PRO A 152 -7.72 13.46 13.49
CA PRO A 152 -7.03 12.26 13.98
C PRO A 152 -7.96 11.04 14.06
N GLY A 153 -7.58 9.94 13.38
CA GLY A 153 -8.32 8.68 13.39
C GLY A 153 -9.67 8.70 12.63
N VAL A 154 -9.92 9.74 11.83
CA VAL A 154 -11.17 9.87 11.07
C VAL A 154 -10.84 9.91 9.57
N TYR A 155 -11.35 8.95 8.82
CA TYR A 155 -11.27 9.00 7.36
C TYR A 155 -12.13 10.15 6.82
N GLY A 156 -11.51 10.96 5.95
CA GLY A 156 -12.23 11.85 5.06
C GLY A 156 -12.79 11.11 3.84
N THR A 157 -13.44 11.86 2.96
CA THR A 157 -13.85 11.38 1.65
C THR A 157 -13.66 12.52 0.66
N HIS A 158 -12.98 12.25 -0.46
CA HIS A 158 -12.85 13.19 -1.56
C HIS A 158 -12.92 12.47 -2.91
N PRO A 159 -13.27 13.16 -4.00
CA PRO A 159 -13.25 12.58 -5.32
C PRO A 159 -11.81 12.40 -5.82
N VAL A 160 -11.62 11.37 -6.64
CA VAL A 160 -10.42 11.19 -7.45
C VAL A 160 -10.83 10.96 -8.90
N ALA A 161 -10.05 11.49 -9.85
CA ALA A 161 -10.19 11.24 -11.26
C ALA A 161 -9.04 10.33 -11.74
N THR A 162 -9.37 9.19 -12.31
CA THR A 162 -8.38 8.27 -12.86
C THR A 162 -7.89 8.75 -14.23
N VAL A 163 -6.69 8.33 -14.59
CA VAL A 163 -6.09 8.63 -15.89
C VAL A 163 -6.51 7.56 -16.91
N ASP A 164 -7.11 7.99 -18.01
CA ASP A 164 -7.56 7.09 -19.08
C ASP A 164 -6.43 6.20 -19.61
N GLY A 165 -6.77 4.94 -19.89
CA GLY A 165 -5.82 3.96 -20.40
C GLY A 165 -4.95 3.30 -19.34
N THR A 166 -5.04 3.73 -18.08
CA THR A 166 -4.35 3.06 -16.96
C THR A 166 -5.12 1.81 -16.52
N ARG A 167 -4.39 0.91 -15.89
CA ARG A 167 -4.97 -0.29 -15.28
C ARG A 167 -5.88 0.07 -14.12
N VAL A 168 -5.52 1.10 -13.34
CA VAL A 168 -6.36 1.65 -12.28
C VAL A 168 -7.71 2.08 -12.83
N ALA A 169 -7.74 2.87 -13.92
CA ALA A 169 -8.99 3.29 -14.56
C ALA A 169 -9.82 2.09 -15.05
N GLY A 170 -9.17 1.06 -15.58
CA GLY A 170 -9.84 -0.19 -16.00
C GLY A 170 -10.46 -0.96 -14.83
N ILE A 171 -9.91 -0.84 -13.62
CA ILE A 171 -10.41 -1.53 -12.41
C ILE A 171 -11.52 -0.72 -11.74
N VAL A 172 -11.29 0.57 -11.47
CA VAL A 172 -12.18 1.35 -10.60
C VAL A 172 -13.06 2.36 -11.36
N GLY A 173 -12.89 2.52 -12.66
CA GLY A 173 -13.62 3.49 -13.48
C GLY A 173 -12.99 4.88 -13.47
N GLY A 174 -13.66 5.87 -14.09
CA GLY A 174 -13.10 7.20 -14.36
C GLY A 174 -13.06 8.14 -13.15
N GLU A 175 -14.13 8.21 -12.39
CA GLU A 175 -14.23 9.06 -11.18
C GLU A 175 -14.88 8.27 -10.05
N LEU A 176 -14.40 8.49 -8.82
CA LEU A 176 -14.98 7.86 -7.64
C LEU A 176 -14.63 8.67 -6.37
N ASP A 177 -15.51 8.58 -5.36
CA ASP A 177 -15.22 9.07 -4.02
C ASP A 177 -14.45 8.00 -3.24
N VAL A 178 -13.35 8.39 -2.61
CA VAL A 178 -12.46 7.49 -1.89
C VAL A 178 -12.28 7.89 -0.42
N PRO A 179 -12.14 6.91 0.50
CA PRO A 179 -11.75 7.22 1.88
C PRO A 179 -10.28 7.65 1.92
N THR A 180 -10.00 8.78 2.56
CA THR A 180 -8.66 9.37 2.64
C THR A 180 -8.23 9.61 4.08
N TYR A 181 -6.95 9.36 4.37
CA TYR A 181 -6.31 9.70 5.63
C TYR A 181 -4.79 9.78 5.44
N HIS A 182 -4.30 10.86 4.85
CA HIS A 182 -2.86 11.09 4.67
C HIS A 182 -2.52 12.58 4.65
N HIS A 183 -1.37 12.96 5.18
CA HIS A 183 -0.85 14.32 5.08
C HIS A 183 0.39 14.41 4.19
N GLN A 184 0.89 13.28 3.72
CA GLN A 184 2.00 13.17 2.76
C GLN A 184 1.50 12.66 1.43
N SER A 185 2.23 12.94 0.36
CA SER A 185 1.97 12.40 -0.98
C SER A 185 3.27 12.07 -1.72
N VAL A 186 3.15 11.37 -2.84
CA VAL A 186 4.30 11.09 -3.70
C VAL A 186 4.57 12.31 -4.59
N LEU A 187 5.79 12.84 -4.53
CA LEU A 187 6.24 13.98 -5.33
C LEU A 187 6.87 13.54 -6.66
N THR A 188 7.75 12.53 -6.61
CA THR A 188 8.34 11.91 -7.80
C THR A 188 8.28 10.40 -7.72
N HIS A 189 8.08 9.74 -8.88
CA HIS A 189 7.77 8.30 -8.93
C HIS A 189 8.47 7.60 -10.12
N PRO A 190 9.81 7.52 -10.13
CA PRO A 190 10.55 6.90 -11.23
C PRO A 190 10.04 5.49 -11.55
N GLY A 191 9.80 5.21 -12.83
CA GLY A 191 9.30 3.91 -13.31
C GLY A 191 7.80 3.70 -13.16
N TYR A 192 7.08 4.64 -12.53
CA TYR A 192 5.63 4.64 -12.45
C TYR A 192 5.02 5.76 -13.29
N VAL A 193 3.80 5.54 -13.75
CA VAL A 193 2.96 6.57 -14.37
C VAL A 193 1.83 6.97 -13.42
N PRO A 194 1.41 8.24 -13.41
CA PRO A 194 0.23 8.68 -12.68
C PRO A 194 -1.01 7.91 -13.15
N ALA A 195 -1.85 7.49 -12.21
CA ALA A 195 -3.06 6.72 -12.51
C ALA A 195 -4.34 7.34 -11.92
N ALA A 196 -4.23 8.25 -10.93
CA ALA A 196 -5.34 9.08 -10.47
C ALA A 196 -4.84 10.34 -9.79
N TRP A 197 -5.68 11.38 -9.79
CA TRP A 197 -5.43 12.68 -9.17
C TRP A 197 -6.63 13.15 -8.36
N ALA A 198 -6.36 13.81 -7.23
CA ALA A 198 -7.36 14.62 -6.54
C ALA A 198 -7.54 15.98 -7.26
N PRO A 199 -8.66 16.71 -7.03
CA PRO A 199 -8.93 18.00 -7.66
C PRO A 199 -7.86 19.08 -7.38
N ASP A 200 -7.18 18.99 -6.24
CA ASP A 200 -6.11 19.92 -5.83
C ASP A 200 -4.73 19.59 -6.43
N GLY A 201 -4.68 18.58 -7.32
CA GLY A 201 -3.47 18.13 -7.98
C GLY A 201 -2.60 17.19 -7.16
N THR A 202 -3.10 16.65 -6.06
CA THR A 202 -2.41 15.60 -5.30
C THR A 202 -2.48 14.28 -6.06
N LEU A 203 -1.32 13.60 -6.20
CA LEU A 203 -1.26 12.28 -6.84
C LEU A 203 -1.91 11.23 -5.93
N GLU A 204 -2.95 10.59 -6.42
CA GLU A 204 -3.75 9.63 -5.67
C GLU A 204 -3.54 8.16 -6.09
N ALA A 205 -3.03 7.93 -7.30
CA ALA A 205 -2.63 6.59 -7.71
C ALA A 205 -1.48 6.65 -8.72
N MET A 206 -0.67 5.59 -8.70
CA MET A 206 0.36 5.34 -9.69
C MET A 206 0.42 3.86 -10.02
N GLU A 207 0.89 3.52 -11.22
CA GLU A 207 1.11 2.13 -11.64
C GLU A 207 2.40 1.99 -12.46
N ASP A 208 3.02 0.82 -12.40
CA ASP A 208 4.11 0.47 -13.30
C ASP A 208 3.50 -0.04 -14.62
N PRO A 209 3.66 0.70 -15.73
CA PRO A 209 3.06 0.31 -17.01
C PRO A 209 3.65 -0.98 -17.60
N ASN A 210 4.85 -1.36 -17.17
CA ASN A 210 5.56 -2.54 -17.68
C ASN A 210 5.31 -3.80 -16.84
N ALA A 211 4.87 -3.67 -15.58
CA ALA A 211 4.55 -4.80 -14.73
C ALA A 211 3.13 -5.32 -15.03
N ARG A 212 2.92 -6.62 -14.81
CA ARG A 212 1.60 -7.24 -14.99
C ARG A 212 0.58 -6.76 -13.95
N PHE A 213 1.00 -6.60 -12.68
CA PHE A 213 0.18 -6.03 -11.61
C PHE A 213 1.07 -5.34 -10.57
N ARG A 214 1.28 -4.04 -10.73
CA ARG A 214 1.98 -3.20 -9.76
C ARG A 214 1.28 -1.86 -9.70
N ILE A 215 0.37 -1.76 -8.74
CA ILE A 215 -0.55 -0.63 -8.55
C ILE A 215 -0.36 -0.08 -7.14
N ALA A 216 -0.43 1.22 -7.01
CA ALA A 216 -0.45 1.86 -5.70
C ALA A 216 -1.46 3.00 -5.67
N VAL A 217 -2.14 3.14 -4.53
CA VAL A 217 -3.14 4.18 -4.27
C VAL A 217 -2.83 4.89 -2.96
N GLN A 218 -3.07 6.22 -2.93
CA GLN A 218 -2.84 7.02 -1.74
C GLN A 218 -4.02 6.94 -0.76
N TRP A 219 -5.24 6.68 -1.27
CA TRP A 219 -6.43 6.46 -0.45
C TRP A 219 -6.45 5.10 0.23
N HIS A 220 -7.49 4.85 1.06
CA HIS A 220 -7.66 3.64 1.85
C HIS A 220 -8.80 2.75 1.32
N PRO A 221 -8.57 1.92 0.28
CA PRO A 221 -9.61 1.06 -0.28
C PRO A 221 -10.11 0.00 0.72
N GLU A 222 -9.28 -0.38 1.71
CA GLU A 222 -9.68 -1.30 2.77
C GLU A 222 -10.81 -0.74 3.64
N ALA A 223 -10.78 0.59 3.92
CA ALA A 223 -11.81 1.27 4.71
C ALA A 223 -13.07 1.58 3.89
N GLY A 224 -12.97 1.53 2.56
CA GLY A 224 -14.09 1.80 1.65
C GLY A 224 -15.01 0.60 1.41
N ARG A 225 -16.07 0.85 0.64
CA ARG A 225 -17.01 -0.22 0.22
C ARG A 225 -16.58 -0.91 -1.07
N ASP A 226 -15.76 -0.27 -1.88
CA ASP A 226 -15.32 -0.77 -3.18
C ASP A 226 -14.30 -1.91 -3.02
N PRO A 227 -14.59 -3.13 -3.50
CA PRO A 227 -13.68 -4.26 -3.37
C PRO A 227 -12.73 -4.42 -4.57
N ARG A 228 -12.95 -3.66 -5.67
CA ARG A 228 -12.40 -3.96 -7.00
C ARG A 228 -10.86 -4.03 -7.04
N LEU A 229 -10.13 -3.23 -6.27
CA LEU A 229 -8.66 -3.29 -6.22
C LEU A 229 -8.17 -4.63 -5.61
N PHE A 230 -8.81 -5.10 -4.54
CA PHE A 230 -8.48 -6.38 -3.92
C PHE A 230 -8.90 -7.56 -4.80
N GLU A 231 -10.07 -7.47 -5.45
CA GLU A 231 -10.55 -8.47 -6.39
C GLU A 231 -9.61 -8.59 -7.60
N ALA A 232 -9.14 -7.46 -8.14
CA ALA A 232 -8.20 -7.42 -9.25
C ALA A 232 -6.85 -8.04 -8.88
N LEU A 233 -6.29 -7.73 -7.69
CA LEU A 233 -5.07 -8.35 -7.19
C LEU A 233 -5.21 -9.87 -7.08
N VAL A 234 -6.26 -10.34 -6.39
CA VAL A 234 -6.50 -11.78 -6.18
C VAL A 234 -6.77 -12.51 -7.49
N ALA A 235 -7.55 -11.90 -8.40
CA ALA A 235 -7.80 -12.47 -9.73
C ALA A 235 -6.51 -12.59 -10.55
N HIS A 236 -5.64 -11.57 -10.52
CA HIS A 236 -4.34 -11.61 -11.17
C HIS A 236 -3.47 -12.75 -10.63
N CYS A 237 -3.35 -12.86 -9.31
CA CYS A 237 -2.55 -13.92 -8.67
C CYS A 237 -3.10 -15.32 -9.00
N ARG A 238 -4.42 -15.48 -9.08
CA ARG A 238 -5.06 -16.74 -9.46
C ARG A 238 -4.76 -17.13 -10.92
N ALA A 239 -4.78 -16.17 -11.83
CA ALA A 239 -4.51 -16.42 -13.25
C ALA A 239 -3.07 -16.89 -13.50
N ARG A 240 -2.09 -16.40 -12.73
CA ARG A 240 -0.68 -16.83 -12.86
C ARG A 240 -0.47 -18.30 -12.58
N GLN A 241 -1.15 -18.86 -11.59
CA GLN A 241 -1.03 -20.29 -11.25
C GLN A 241 -1.67 -21.22 -12.27
N ALA A 242 -2.64 -20.74 -13.04
CA ALA A 242 -3.26 -21.52 -14.10
C ALA A 242 -2.36 -21.64 -15.36
N THR A 243 -1.25 -20.90 -15.41
CA THR A 243 -0.35 -20.84 -16.58
C THR A 243 0.99 -21.59 -16.35
N VAL A 244 1.20 -22.13 -15.12
CA VAL A 244 2.34 -22.95 -14.73
C VAL A 244 1.89 -24.43 -14.67
#